data_7b804862bd34897736ca1701954e176f
#
_entry.id   7b804862bd34897736ca1701954e176f
#
_cell.length_a   1.000
_cell.length_b   1.000
_cell.length_c   1.000
_cell.angle_alpha   90.00
_cell.angle_beta   90.00
_cell.angle_gamma   90.00
#
_symmetry.space_group_name_H-M   'P 1'
#
loop_
_entity.id
_entity.type
_entity.pdbx_description
1 polymer ?
#
loop_
_entity_poly.entity_id
_entity_poly.type
_entity_poly.pdbx_seq_one_letter_code
_entity_poly.pdbx_strand_id
1 'polypeptide(L)'
;MKFFPKDKTALNGRVFRSGLYSAAITAAVLVLAVLVNLLVRALPAKYTTFDLSEAGLYTLSDSSAQVAQGLTQDVTIYYLCETGNEDQIISKLLDKYASESGHITWEIKDPAIYPTFAAQYGAQDAASGSLILVSGEQSVVLDASDLYDYDYSDYYTTGSYRVTFSGESKITSAIYRLTSGEQKHAYYTTNHGEQALTDTLTDALENQNLSLTALDLLSSGSVPEDCDLLIINVPAQDFASAGALVDEMSLLRSYLSAGGKVLLTTDTYYNTPNLDAVMAEFGLTRAEGLVVEGDSGHFMNGYPYYLLPDYTSPTETTALEGVDTSRHVLLQMAQGITLTETENVTAEALLTTSDAAYSKAAGYEMTTVEKEDGDTDGPFTLAAYARNTATEAEVIWINCGNMDNESAYQVVPGNCTFLQGCASSLAGQVGSVLIDSKALEAAPISVSSAQAAVLGLVFILLLPAALLAAGAVVVILRRRK
;
A
#
# COMPACT_ATOMS: atom_id res chain seq x y z
N MET A 1 -71.02 0.17 -68.74
CA MET A 1 -71.00 0.32 -67.24
C MET A 1 -69.69 0.90 -66.85
N LYS A 2 -69.68 2.18 -66.56
CA LYS A 2 -68.47 2.95 -66.16
C LYS A 2 -68.39 2.97 -64.66
N PHE A 3 -67.19 2.64 -64.11
CA PHE A 3 -66.74 3.06 -62.77
C PHE A 3 -65.22 2.99 -62.66
N PHE A 4 -64.55 4.11 -62.86
CA PHE A 4 -63.23 4.37 -62.26
C PHE A 4 -63.22 5.88 -61.89
N PRO A 5 -63.14 6.24 -60.62
CA PRO A 5 -62.89 7.64 -60.25
C PRO A 5 -61.38 7.88 -60.41
N LYS A 6 -61.04 8.88 -61.21
CA LYS A 6 -59.69 9.47 -61.26
C LYS A 6 -59.59 10.45 -60.07
N ASP A 7 -59.02 10.01 -58.95
CA ASP A 7 -58.51 10.94 -57.96
C ASP A 7 -57.03 11.19 -58.24
N LYS A 8 -56.78 12.34 -58.89
CA LYS A 8 -55.48 12.96 -58.94
C LYS A 8 -55.32 13.76 -57.64
N THR A 9 -54.83 13.14 -56.58
CA THR A 9 -54.31 13.87 -55.44
C THR A 9 -53.04 14.58 -55.89
N ALA A 10 -53.18 15.86 -56.23
CA ALA A 10 -52.07 16.78 -56.40
C ALA A 10 -51.26 16.77 -55.10
N LEU A 11 -50.04 16.19 -55.13
CA LEU A 11 -49.09 16.24 -54.06
C LEU A 11 -48.85 17.69 -53.70
N ASN A 12 -49.40 18.09 -52.58
CA ASN A 12 -49.34 19.47 -52.08
C ASN A 12 -47.86 19.81 -51.84
N GLY A 13 -47.25 20.61 -52.73
CA GLY A 13 -45.80 20.88 -52.73
C GLY A 13 -45.24 21.39 -51.42
N ARG A 14 -46.13 21.92 -50.54
CA ARG A 14 -45.77 22.30 -49.15
C ARG A 14 -45.57 21.09 -48.26
N VAL A 15 -46.41 20.05 -48.38
CA VAL A 15 -46.29 18.82 -47.56
C VAL A 15 -45.05 18.01 -47.99
N PHE A 16 -44.77 17.97 -49.29
CA PHE A 16 -43.57 17.31 -49.81
C PHE A 16 -42.27 18.00 -49.38
N ARG A 17 -42.26 19.37 -49.40
CA ARG A 17 -41.11 20.17 -48.89
C ARG A 17 -40.93 19.99 -47.41
N SER A 18 -41.98 20.02 -46.58
CA SER A 18 -41.83 19.78 -45.13
C SER A 18 -41.38 18.39 -44.78
N GLY A 19 -41.80 17.36 -45.53
CA GLY A 19 -41.31 15.98 -45.41
C GLY A 19 -39.84 15.84 -45.78
N LEU A 20 -39.43 16.51 -46.88
CA LEU A 20 -38.02 16.52 -47.28
C LEU A 20 -37.11 17.24 -46.24
N TYR A 21 -37.54 18.34 -45.69
CA TYR A 21 -36.83 19.03 -44.60
C TYR A 21 -36.73 18.14 -43.35
N SER A 22 -37.79 17.48 -42.95
CA SER A 22 -37.80 16.57 -41.81
C SER A 22 -36.82 15.39 -42.04
N ALA A 23 -36.88 14.77 -43.24
CA ALA A 23 -35.95 13.70 -43.57
C ALA A 23 -34.50 14.17 -43.61
N ALA A 24 -34.22 15.35 -44.17
CA ALA A 24 -32.86 15.90 -44.19
C ALA A 24 -32.32 16.21 -42.79
N ILE A 25 -33.16 16.76 -41.90
CA ILE A 25 -32.78 17.01 -40.50
C ILE A 25 -32.53 15.69 -39.78
N THR A 26 -33.38 14.67 -39.97
CA THR A 26 -33.18 13.36 -39.37
C THR A 26 -31.89 12.71 -39.86
N ALA A 27 -31.61 12.77 -41.17
CA ALA A 27 -30.35 12.27 -41.73
C ALA A 27 -29.16 13.03 -41.18
N ALA A 28 -29.22 14.36 -41.06
CA ALA A 28 -28.15 15.17 -40.47
C ALA A 28 -27.90 14.83 -38.99
N VAL A 29 -28.94 14.58 -38.19
CA VAL A 29 -28.82 14.15 -36.80
C VAL A 29 -28.17 12.77 -36.68
N LEU A 30 -28.57 11.82 -37.55
CA LEU A 30 -27.96 10.50 -37.60
C LEU A 30 -26.47 10.54 -37.97
N VAL A 31 -26.12 11.34 -39.00
CA VAL A 31 -24.74 11.56 -39.39
C VAL A 31 -23.92 12.19 -38.24
N LEU A 32 -24.50 13.20 -37.58
CA LEU A 32 -23.87 13.85 -36.43
C LEU A 32 -23.66 12.85 -35.27
N ALA A 33 -24.65 12.03 -34.96
CA ALA A 33 -24.55 11.01 -33.94
C ALA A 33 -23.45 9.97 -34.26
N VAL A 34 -23.34 9.55 -35.53
CA VAL A 34 -22.26 8.66 -35.96
C VAL A 34 -20.88 9.35 -35.85
N LEU A 35 -20.78 10.60 -36.28
CA LEU A 35 -19.53 11.38 -36.17
C LEU A 35 -19.11 11.59 -34.71
N VAL A 36 -20.04 11.92 -33.83
CA VAL A 36 -19.77 12.04 -32.39
C VAL A 36 -19.29 10.72 -31.80
N ASN A 37 -19.93 9.61 -32.17
CA ASN A 37 -19.53 8.29 -31.71
C ASN A 37 -18.12 7.90 -32.21
N LEU A 38 -17.80 8.20 -33.47
CA LEU A 38 -16.46 7.98 -34.02
C LEU A 38 -15.42 8.88 -33.33
N LEU A 39 -15.76 10.13 -33.03
CA LEU A 39 -14.90 11.07 -32.34
C LEU A 39 -14.62 10.59 -30.91
N VAL A 40 -15.64 10.14 -30.18
CA VAL A 40 -15.48 9.58 -28.82
C VAL A 40 -14.61 8.32 -28.84
N ARG A 41 -14.78 7.44 -29.84
CA ARG A 41 -13.95 6.23 -30.00
C ARG A 41 -12.48 6.54 -30.37
N ALA A 42 -12.22 7.68 -31.00
CA ALA A 42 -10.86 8.12 -31.36
C ALA A 42 -10.13 8.81 -30.21
N LEU A 43 -10.83 9.14 -29.10
CA LEU A 43 -10.20 9.70 -27.92
C LEU A 43 -9.46 8.59 -27.15
N PRO A 44 -8.27 8.89 -26.57
CA PRO A 44 -7.58 7.97 -25.69
C PRO A 44 -8.49 7.51 -24.55
N ALA A 45 -8.34 6.23 -24.15
CA ALA A 45 -9.19 5.60 -23.12
C ALA A 45 -9.23 6.39 -21.81
N LYS A 46 -8.15 7.10 -21.45
CA LYS A 46 -8.06 7.94 -20.25
C LYS A 46 -9.11 9.07 -20.19
N TYR A 47 -9.70 9.48 -21.33
CA TYR A 47 -10.74 10.53 -21.38
C TYR A 47 -12.14 9.96 -21.55
N THR A 48 -12.28 8.67 -21.86
CA THR A 48 -13.57 8.04 -22.17
C THR A 48 -13.99 6.95 -21.21
N THR A 49 -13.07 6.45 -20.37
CA THR A 49 -13.35 5.46 -19.34
C THR A 49 -13.27 6.10 -17.97
N PHE A 50 -14.37 6.02 -17.21
CA PHE A 50 -14.42 6.45 -15.82
C PHE A 50 -14.48 5.21 -14.95
N ASP A 51 -13.57 5.12 -13.99
CA ASP A 51 -13.63 4.10 -12.96
C ASP A 51 -14.76 4.48 -11.99
N LEU A 52 -15.76 3.62 -11.89
CA LEU A 52 -16.90 3.78 -10.99
C LEU A 52 -16.79 2.83 -9.77
N SER A 53 -15.69 2.06 -9.68
CA SER A 53 -15.42 1.25 -8.49
C SER A 53 -15.02 2.17 -7.34
N GLU A 54 -15.54 1.90 -6.14
CA GLU A 54 -15.23 2.70 -4.95
C GLU A 54 -13.74 2.62 -4.59
N ALA A 55 -13.12 1.46 -4.82
CA ALA A 55 -11.72 1.21 -4.57
C ALA A 55 -10.77 1.61 -5.72
N GLY A 56 -11.27 2.18 -6.82
CA GLY A 56 -10.43 2.54 -7.97
C GLY A 56 -9.74 1.35 -8.65
N LEU A 57 -10.44 0.21 -8.76
CA LEU A 57 -9.88 -1.05 -9.29
C LEU A 57 -9.27 -0.92 -10.69
N TYR A 58 -9.76 0.03 -11.48
CA TYR A 58 -9.38 0.25 -12.88
C TYR A 58 -8.57 1.53 -13.10
N THR A 59 -8.10 2.16 -12.03
CA THR A 59 -7.20 3.33 -12.08
C THR A 59 -5.89 3.00 -11.39
N LEU A 60 -4.77 3.50 -11.93
CA LEU A 60 -3.48 3.44 -11.25
C LEU A 60 -3.41 4.54 -10.18
N SER A 61 -2.75 4.24 -9.08
CA SER A 61 -2.32 5.23 -8.11
C SER A 61 -1.31 6.20 -8.76
N ASP A 62 -1.18 7.39 -8.17
CA ASP A 62 -0.21 8.38 -8.65
C ASP A 62 1.22 7.82 -8.62
N SER A 63 1.52 7.00 -7.63
CA SER A 63 2.81 6.34 -7.46
C SER A 63 3.08 5.32 -8.58
N SER A 64 2.12 4.44 -8.90
CA SER A 64 2.24 3.50 -10.03
C SER A 64 2.41 4.21 -11.36
N ALA A 65 1.66 5.30 -11.55
CA ALA A 65 1.77 6.12 -12.75
C ALA A 65 3.15 6.77 -12.86
N GLN A 66 3.71 7.29 -11.76
CA GLN A 66 5.06 7.86 -11.74
C GLN A 66 6.14 6.83 -12.10
N VAL A 67 6.08 5.62 -11.53
CA VAL A 67 7.00 4.54 -11.88
C VAL A 67 6.90 4.21 -13.35
N ALA A 68 5.69 4.02 -13.89
CA ALA A 68 5.48 3.71 -15.29
C ALA A 68 5.99 4.82 -16.23
N GLN A 69 5.71 6.08 -15.91
CA GLN A 69 6.14 7.26 -16.72
C GLN A 69 7.65 7.51 -16.63
N GLY A 70 8.29 7.13 -15.53
CA GLY A 70 9.74 7.28 -15.31
C GLY A 70 10.61 6.25 -16.03
N LEU A 71 10.00 5.26 -16.69
CA LEU A 71 10.74 4.17 -17.34
C LEU A 71 11.59 4.65 -18.49
N THR A 72 12.82 4.15 -18.54
CA THR A 72 13.78 4.33 -19.65
C THR A 72 14.10 3.02 -20.36
N GLN A 73 13.64 1.90 -19.82
CA GLN A 73 13.83 0.55 -20.34
C GLN A 73 12.47 -0.07 -20.69
N ASP A 74 12.47 -0.94 -21.68
CA ASP A 74 11.25 -1.64 -22.10
C ASP A 74 10.94 -2.78 -21.13
N VAL A 75 9.65 -2.90 -20.74
CA VAL A 75 9.10 -3.97 -19.94
C VAL A 75 8.00 -4.66 -20.73
N THR A 76 8.13 -5.96 -20.89
CA THR A 76 7.08 -6.80 -21.49
C THR A 76 6.43 -7.65 -20.42
N ILE A 77 5.11 -7.60 -20.32
CA ILE A 77 4.33 -8.38 -19.36
C ILE A 77 3.61 -9.49 -20.10
N TYR A 78 3.92 -10.73 -19.79
CA TYR A 78 3.25 -11.90 -20.31
C TYR A 78 2.19 -12.37 -19.33
N TYR A 79 0.93 -12.37 -19.77
CA TYR A 79 -0.18 -12.85 -18.98
C TYR A 79 -0.48 -14.30 -19.33
N LEU A 80 -0.25 -15.22 -18.38
CA LEU A 80 -0.44 -16.65 -18.56
C LEU A 80 -1.91 -17.01 -18.36
N CYS A 81 -2.70 -17.07 -19.43
CA CYS A 81 -4.09 -17.50 -19.35
C CYS A 81 -4.57 -18.08 -20.68
N GLU A 82 -5.61 -18.92 -20.63
CA GLU A 82 -6.33 -19.36 -21.82
C GLU A 82 -6.97 -18.16 -22.52
N THR A 83 -6.81 -18.08 -23.82
CA THR A 83 -7.41 -17.02 -24.65
C THR A 83 -8.93 -17.02 -24.52
N GLY A 84 -9.49 -15.92 -24.05
CA GLY A 84 -10.93 -15.72 -23.79
C GLY A 84 -11.38 -16.00 -22.36
N ASN A 85 -10.45 -16.39 -21.47
CA ASN A 85 -10.68 -16.59 -20.04
C ASN A 85 -9.89 -15.57 -19.19
N GLU A 86 -9.51 -14.42 -19.77
CA GLU A 86 -8.76 -13.39 -19.10
C GLU A 86 -9.56 -12.77 -17.94
N ASP A 87 -8.90 -12.60 -16.80
CA ASP A 87 -9.46 -11.76 -15.74
C ASP A 87 -9.53 -10.31 -16.20
N GLN A 88 -10.71 -9.71 -16.09
CA GLN A 88 -10.96 -8.34 -16.56
C GLN A 88 -10.28 -7.28 -15.71
N ILE A 89 -10.06 -7.54 -14.41
CA ILE A 89 -9.36 -6.60 -13.52
C ILE A 89 -7.90 -6.54 -13.94
N ILE A 90 -7.26 -7.69 -14.09
CA ILE A 90 -5.86 -7.79 -14.51
C ILE A 90 -5.68 -7.19 -15.90
N SER A 91 -6.48 -7.60 -16.89
CA SER A 91 -6.36 -7.12 -18.26
C SER A 91 -6.49 -5.60 -18.38
N LYS A 92 -7.48 -5.01 -17.69
CA LYS A 92 -7.65 -3.55 -17.68
C LYS A 92 -6.54 -2.83 -16.95
N LEU A 93 -6.00 -3.42 -15.87
CA LEU A 93 -4.86 -2.88 -15.16
C LEU A 93 -3.62 -2.85 -16.07
N LEU A 94 -3.35 -3.94 -16.79
CA LEU A 94 -2.25 -4.02 -17.77
C LEU A 94 -2.43 -3.00 -18.91
N ASP A 95 -3.66 -2.81 -19.41
CA ASP A 95 -3.97 -1.76 -20.39
C ASP A 95 -3.66 -0.36 -19.84
N LYS A 96 -3.89 -0.12 -18.55
CA LYS A 96 -3.56 1.14 -17.90
C LYS A 96 -2.06 1.37 -17.87
N TYR A 97 -1.27 0.39 -17.42
CA TYR A 97 0.19 0.49 -17.44
C TYR A 97 0.71 0.77 -18.85
N ALA A 98 0.24 0.06 -19.86
CA ALA A 98 0.62 0.28 -21.25
C ALA A 98 0.17 1.66 -21.79
N SER A 99 -0.87 2.26 -21.22
CA SER A 99 -1.32 3.62 -21.58
C SER A 99 -0.50 4.72 -20.91
N GLU A 100 0.09 4.46 -19.74
CA GLU A 100 0.92 5.43 -19.01
C GLU A 100 2.34 5.50 -19.54
N SER A 101 2.87 4.43 -20.14
CA SER A 101 4.24 4.39 -20.67
C SER A 101 4.32 3.66 -21.99
N GLY A 102 5.00 4.29 -22.97
CA GLY A 102 5.34 3.62 -24.24
C GLY A 102 6.38 2.50 -24.08
N HIS A 103 7.01 2.38 -22.90
CA HIS A 103 7.96 1.31 -22.58
C HIS A 103 7.29 0.07 -22.00
N ILE A 104 6.00 0.10 -21.70
CA ILE A 104 5.28 -1.07 -21.19
C ILE A 104 4.41 -1.67 -22.29
N THR A 105 4.61 -2.96 -22.55
CA THR A 105 3.77 -3.76 -23.44
C THR A 105 3.33 -5.02 -22.72
N TRP A 106 2.15 -5.55 -23.08
CA TRP A 106 1.72 -6.82 -22.53
C TRP A 106 1.06 -7.70 -23.59
N GLU A 107 1.15 -9.02 -23.41
CA GLU A 107 0.51 -9.99 -24.28
C GLU A 107 0.11 -11.27 -23.53
N ILE A 108 -0.93 -11.95 -24.02
CA ILE A 108 -1.39 -13.22 -23.48
C ILE A 108 -0.49 -14.34 -23.99
N LYS A 109 -0.09 -15.24 -23.10
CA LYS A 109 0.56 -16.50 -23.42
C LYS A 109 -0.30 -17.64 -22.92
N ASP A 110 -1.05 -18.23 -23.84
CA ASP A 110 -1.92 -19.35 -23.56
C ASP A 110 -1.08 -20.60 -23.27
N PRO A 111 -1.11 -21.19 -22.06
CA PRO A 111 -0.31 -22.36 -21.71
C PRO A 111 -0.66 -23.61 -22.55
N ALA A 112 -1.88 -23.70 -23.08
CA ALA A 112 -2.27 -24.79 -23.96
C ALA A 112 -1.60 -24.69 -25.35
N ILE A 113 -1.31 -23.45 -25.79
CA ILE A 113 -0.64 -23.17 -27.05
C ILE A 113 0.89 -23.14 -26.89
N TYR A 114 1.36 -22.59 -25.76
CA TYR A 114 2.78 -22.37 -25.47
C TYR A 114 3.21 -23.08 -24.17
N PRO A 115 3.16 -24.41 -24.06
CA PRO A 115 3.34 -25.14 -22.81
C PRO A 115 4.73 -25.02 -22.18
N THR A 116 5.74 -24.65 -22.97
CA THR A 116 7.14 -24.50 -22.47
C THR A 116 7.55 -23.05 -22.28
N PHE A 117 6.65 -22.09 -22.51
CA PHE A 117 6.99 -20.66 -22.45
C PHE A 117 7.38 -20.24 -21.04
N ALA A 118 6.55 -20.56 -20.05
CA ALA A 118 6.79 -20.17 -18.66
C ALA A 118 8.10 -20.77 -18.07
N ALA A 119 8.45 -21.99 -18.52
CA ALA A 119 9.68 -22.66 -18.07
C ALA A 119 10.98 -21.90 -18.46
N GLN A 120 10.94 -21.05 -19.50
CA GLN A 120 12.09 -20.22 -19.90
C GLN A 120 12.43 -19.15 -18.85
N TYR A 121 11.47 -18.82 -18.00
CA TYR A 121 11.59 -17.83 -16.93
C TYR A 121 11.55 -18.47 -15.54
N GLY A 122 11.76 -19.79 -15.44
CA GLY A 122 11.69 -20.52 -14.17
C GLY A 122 10.28 -20.71 -13.60
N ALA A 123 9.23 -20.39 -14.38
CA ALA A 123 7.83 -20.40 -13.96
C ALA A 123 7.07 -21.63 -14.47
N GLN A 124 7.70 -22.82 -14.47
CA GLN A 124 7.09 -24.06 -14.98
C GLN A 124 5.84 -24.49 -14.21
N ASP A 125 5.76 -24.10 -12.93
CA ASP A 125 4.65 -24.45 -12.03
C ASP A 125 3.64 -23.29 -11.87
N ALA A 126 3.82 -22.18 -12.62
CA ALA A 126 2.94 -21.01 -12.52
C ALA A 126 1.51 -21.35 -12.95
N ALA A 127 0.56 -20.98 -12.10
CA ALA A 127 -0.86 -21.20 -12.35
C ALA A 127 -1.38 -20.30 -13.49
N SER A 128 -2.50 -20.67 -14.10
CA SER A 128 -3.23 -19.75 -14.99
C SER A 128 -3.66 -18.52 -14.21
N GLY A 129 -3.41 -17.34 -14.76
CA GLY A 129 -3.60 -16.06 -14.09
C GLY A 129 -2.30 -15.37 -13.65
N SER A 130 -1.18 -16.10 -13.66
CA SER A 130 0.15 -15.57 -13.32
C SER A 130 0.67 -14.61 -14.37
N LEU A 131 1.57 -13.70 -13.95
CA LEU A 131 2.22 -12.72 -14.80
C LEU A 131 3.74 -12.97 -14.82
N ILE A 132 4.36 -12.83 -15.99
CA ILE A 132 5.82 -12.83 -16.15
C ILE A 132 6.21 -11.47 -16.70
N LEU A 133 6.92 -10.68 -15.93
CA LEU A 133 7.46 -9.39 -16.35
C LEU A 133 8.91 -9.57 -16.80
N VAL A 134 9.28 -8.98 -17.91
CA VAL A 134 10.62 -9.12 -18.50
C VAL A 134 11.16 -7.77 -18.90
N SER A 135 12.40 -7.47 -18.53
CA SER A 135 13.16 -6.31 -18.99
C SER A 135 14.61 -6.73 -19.28
N GLY A 136 15.01 -6.66 -20.54
CA GLY A 136 16.33 -7.17 -20.96
C GLY A 136 16.48 -8.67 -20.67
N GLU A 137 17.48 -9.05 -19.89
CA GLU A 137 17.74 -10.43 -19.46
C GLU A 137 17.09 -10.80 -18.12
N GLN A 138 16.50 -9.83 -17.44
CA GLN A 138 15.87 -10.03 -16.12
C GLN A 138 14.39 -10.35 -16.27
N SER A 139 13.88 -11.18 -15.37
CA SER A 139 12.45 -11.51 -15.30
C SER A 139 11.99 -11.64 -13.85
N VAL A 140 10.72 -11.34 -13.63
CA VAL A 140 10.01 -11.50 -12.36
C VAL A 140 8.72 -12.26 -12.66
N VAL A 141 8.44 -13.28 -11.88
CA VAL A 141 7.19 -14.05 -11.93
C VAL A 141 6.33 -13.60 -10.76
N LEU A 142 5.07 -13.29 -11.04
CA LEU A 142 4.03 -13.04 -10.05
C LEU A 142 2.99 -14.14 -10.19
N ASP A 143 2.86 -14.98 -9.19
CA ASP A 143 1.87 -16.04 -9.21
C ASP A 143 0.45 -15.46 -9.09
N ALA A 144 -0.53 -16.15 -9.69
CA ALA A 144 -1.92 -15.71 -9.65
C ALA A 144 -2.45 -15.55 -8.21
N SER A 145 -1.97 -16.38 -7.29
CA SER A 145 -2.29 -16.30 -5.85
C SER A 145 -1.80 -15.00 -5.20
N ASP A 146 -0.67 -14.46 -5.65
CA ASP A 146 -0.04 -13.28 -5.06
C ASP A 146 -0.75 -11.98 -5.46
N LEU A 147 -1.62 -12.04 -6.48
CA LEU A 147 -2.38 -10.88 -6.94
C LEU A 147 -3.63 -10.60 -6.10
N TYR A 148 -3.97 -11.50 -5.18
CA TYR A 148 -5.16 -11.40 -4.32
C TYR A 148 -4.80 -11.73 -2.88
N ASP A 149 -5.17 -10.84 -1.96
CA ASP A 149 -5.00 -11.03 -0.53
C ASP A 149 -6.34 -11.21 0.16
N TYR A 150 -6.31 -11.77 1.37
CA TYR A 150 -7.48 -11.95 2.21
C TYR A 150 -7.38 -11.04 3.43
N ASP A 151 -8.27 -10.06 3.53
CA ASP A 151 -8.37 -9.17 4.69
C ASP A 151 -9.29 -9.81 5.75
N TYR A 152 -8.71 -10.19 6.86
CA TYR A 152 -9.39 -10.79 7.99
C TYR A 152 -9.71 -9.80 9.12
N SER A 153 -9.52 -8.50 8.92
CA SER A 153 -9.73 -7.47 9.96
C SER A 153 -11.11 -7.53 10.61
N ASP A 154 -12.14 -7.84 9.83
CA ASP A 154 -13.52 -7.98 10.32
C ASP A 154 -13.89 -9.42 10.75
N TYR A 155 -13.00 -10.40 10.60
CA TYR A 155 -13.31 -11.81 10.82
C TYR A 155 -13.78 -12.11 12.24
N TYR A 156 -13.14 -11.53 13.23
CA TYR A 156 -13.49 -11.74 14.64
C TYR A 156 -14.78 -11.03 15.08
N THR A 157 -15.22 -10.03 14.33
CA THR A 157 -16.43 -9.26 14.62
C THR A 157 -17.63 -9.74 13.82
N THR A 158 -17.44 -10.11 12.57
CA THR A 158 -18.51 -10.47 11.62
C THR A 158 -18.47 -11.92 11.17
N GLY A 159 -17.36 -12.62 11.36
CA GLY A 159 -17.11 -13.96 10.82
C GLY A 159 -16.82 -13.97 9.31
N SER A 160 -16.61 -12.81 8.71
CA SER A 160 -16.38 -12.64 7.27
C SER A 160 -14.98 -12.13 7.00
N TYR A 161 -14.38 -12.55 5.90
CA TYR A 161 -13.16 -11.98 5.36
C TYR A 161 -13.46 -11.27 4.03
N ARG A 162 -12.63 -10.31 3.67
CA ARG A 162 -12.72 -9.65 2.38
C ARG A 162 -11.58 -10.11 1.48
N VAL A 163 -11.87 -10.24 0.19
CA VAL A 163 -10.82 -10.45 -0.79
C VAL A 163 -10.40 -9.10 -1.33
N THR A 164 -9.11 -8.81 -1.28
CA THR A 164 -8.51 -7.59 -1.80
C THR A 164 -7.61 -7.90 -2.99
N PHE A 165 -7.46 -6.93 -3.90
CA PHE A 165 -6.64 -7.07 -5.09
C PHE A 165 -5.34 -6.29 -4.92
N SER A 166 -4.22 -7.00 -4.89
CA SER A 166 -2.85 -6.48 -4.72
C SER A 166 -2.08 -6.36 -6.03
N GLY A 167 -2.72 -6.70 -7.15
CA GLY A 167 -2.05 -6.78 -8.44
C GLY A 167 -1.34 -5.49 -8.86
N GLU A 168 -1.88 -4.30 -8.51
CA GLU A 168 -1.22 -3.04 -8.80
C GLU A 168 0.12 -2.91 -8.04
N SER A 169 0.10 -3.17 -6.74
CA SER A 169 1.30 -3.13 -5.90
C SER A 169 2.37 -4.10 -6.40
N LYS A 170 1.99 -5.35 -6.64
CA LYS A 170 2.90 -6.40 -7.11
C LYS A 170 3.50 -6.09 -8.49
N ILE A 171 2.68 -5.64 -9.45
CA ILE A 171 3.15 -5.27 -10.79
C ILE A 171 4.09 -4.07 -10.74
N THR A 172 3.74 -3.01 -9.99
CA THR A 172 4.59 -1.82 -9.87
C THR A 172 5.93 -2.16 -9.22
N SER A 173 5.91 -2.94 -8.13
CA SER A 173 7.14 -3.40 -7.46
C SER A 173 7.99 -4.27 -8.39
N ALA A 174 7.39 -5.16 -9.19
CA ALA A 174 8.10 -5.97 -10.16
C ALA A 174 8.71 -5.11 -11.28
N ILE A 175 7.99 -4.10 -11.79
CA ILE A 175 8.52 -3.14 -12.76
C ILE A 175 9.69 -2.37 -12.15
N TYR A 176 9.53 -1.84 -10.93
CA TYR A 176 10.58 -1.12 -10.22
C TYR A 176 11.82 -1.98 -10.05
N ARG A 177 11.67 -3.22 -9.56
CA ARG A 177 12.76 -4.19 -9.38
C ARG A 177 13.51 -4.50 -10.67
N LEU A 178 12.80 -4.61 -11.81
CA LEU A 178 13.41 -4.87 -13.12
C LEU A 178 14.14 -3.65 -13.71
N THR A 179 13.79 -2.44 -13.31
CA THR A 179 14.23 -1.21 -14.00
C THR A 179 15.03 -0.27 -13.13
N SER A 180 14.97 -0.37 -11.80
CA SER A 180 15.74 0.50 -10.88
C SER A 180 17.24 0.19 -10.82
N GLY A 181 17.68 -0.89 -11.41
CA GLY A 181 19.09 -1.19 -11.71
C GLY A 181 19.96 -1.60 -10.51
N GLU A 182 19.62 -1.27 -9.29
CA GLU A 182 20.42 -1.58 -8.10
C GLU A 182 19.57 -2.25 -7.03
N GLN A 183 19.80 -3.56 -6.84
CA GLN A 183 19.23 -4.29 -5.71
C GLN A 183 19.99 -3.90 -4.45
N LYS A 184 19.27 -3.54 -3.39
CA LYS A 184 19.84 -3.25 -2.08
C LYS A 184 19.90 -4.52 -1.24
N HIS A 185 20.95 -4.63 -0.42
CA HIS A 185 21.22 -5.80 0.39
C HIS A 185 20.92 -5.50 1.86
N ALA A 186 19.89 -6.16 2.39
CA ALA A 186 19.59 -6.16 3.81
C ALA A 186 20.07 -7.46 4.44
N TYR A 187 20.81 -7.34 5.53
CA TYR A 187 21.24 -8.47 6.34
C TYR A 187 20.43 -8.47 7.64
N TYR A 188 20.01 -9.64 8.09
CA TYR A 188 19.37 -9.78 9.40
C TYR A 188 20.21 -10.69 10.30
N THR A 189 20.40 -10.24 11.56
CA THR A 189 21.23 -10.97 12.50
C THR A 189 20.60 -12.29 12.93
N THR A 190 21.45 -13.24 13.28
CA THR A 190 21.07 -14.55 13.80
C THR A 190 22.04 -14.96 14.91
N ASN A 191 21.67 -16.01 15.66
CA ASN A 191 22.48 -16.63 16.72
C ASN A 191 22.41 -15.97 18.12
N HIS A 192 21.55 -14.93 18.29
CA HIS A 192 21.22 -14.34 19.62
C HIS A 192 19.79 -14.66 20.03
N GLY A 193 19.14 -15.65 19.39
CA GLY A 193 17.74 -15.99 19.62
C GLY A 193 16.78 -14.94 19.10
N GLU A 194 17.17 -14.26 18.04
CA GLU A 194 16.35 -13.29 17.34
C GLU A 194 15.03 -13.91 16.92
N GLN A 195 13.99 -13.11 16.93
CA GLN A 195 12.73 -13.49 16.30
C GLN A 195 12.94 -13.56 14.79
N ALA A 196 12.54 -14.68 14.16
CA ALA A 196 12.60 -14.79 12.71
C ALA A 196 11.69 -13.72 12.08
N LEU A 197 12.14 -13.13 10.98
CA LEU A 197 11.28 -12.28 10.18
C LEU A 197 10.08 -13.09 9.68
N THR A 198 8.90 -12.51 9.75
CA THR A 198 7.69 -13.15 9.22
C THR A 198 7.75 -13.26 7.70
N ASP A 199 7.02 -14.23 7.14
CA ASP A 199 6.92 -14.37 5.69
C ASP A 199 6.32 -13.11 5.07
N THR A 200 5.29 -12.52 5.70
CA THR A 200 4.65 -11.28 5.25
C THR A 200 5.64 -10.11 5.19
N LEU A 201 6.48 -9.90 6.21
CA LEU A 201 7.48 -8.84 6.19
C LEU A 201 8.60 -9.12 5.19
N THR A 202 9.06 -10.37 5.11
CA THR A 202 10.07 -10.81 4.14
C THR A 202 9.62 -10.50 2.72
N ASP A 203 8.42 -10.93 2.34
CA ASP A 203 7.82 -10.65 1.03
C ASP A 203 7.67 -9.14 0.78
N ALA A 204 7.26 -8.38 1.81
CA ALA A 204 7.12 -6.95 1.71
C ALA A 204 8.47 -6.26 1.42
N LEU A 205 9.55 -6.66 2.08
CA LEU A 205 10.89 -6.11 1.87
C LEU A 205 11.47 -6.52 0.51
N GLU A 206 11.31 -7.78 0.11
CA GLU A 206 11.75 -8.26 -1.21
C GLU A 206 10.99 -7.55 -2.35
N ASN A 207 9.72 -7.27 -2.18
CA ASN A 207 8.93 -6.49 -3.13
C ASN A 207 9.43 -5.03 -3.26
N GLN A 208 10.19 -4.53 -2.29
CA GLN A 208 10.87 -3.24 -2.33
C GLN A 208 12.29 -3.33 -2.89
N ASN A 209 12.63 -4.42 -3.57
CA ASN A 209 13.96 -4.67 -4.13
C ASN A 209 15.10 -4.76 -3.08
N LEU A 210 14.77 -5.19 -1.84
CA LEU A 210 15.76 -5.56 -0.84
C LEU A 210 15.97 -7.06 -0.89
N SER A 211 17.20 -7.52 -1.06
CA SER A 211 17.56 -8.93 -0.84
C SER A 211 17.82 -9.16 0.63
N LEU A 212 17.30 -10.23 1.20
CA LEU A 212 17.44 -10.56 2.62
C LEU A 212 18.42 -11.72 2.79
N THR A 213 19.44 -11.53 3.63
CA THR A 213 20.45 -12.55 3.91
C THR A 213 20.71 -12.65 5.41
N ALA A 214 20.70 -13.87 5.94
CA ALA A 214 21.03 -14.12 7.34
C ALA A 214 22.50 -13.84 7.61
N LEU A 215 22.81 -13.19 8.74
CA LEU A 215 24.16 -12.83 9.16
C LEU A 215 24.41 -13.28 10.61
N ASP A 216 25.33 -14.19 10.77
CA ASP A 216 25.91 -14.52 12.08
C ASP A 216 27.25 -13.78 12.24
N LEU A 217 27.26 -12.73 13.07
CA LEU A 217 28.43 -11.89 13.30
C LEU A 217 29.58 -12.65 13.94
N LEU A 218 29.31 -13.67 14.77
CA LEU A 218 30.34 -14.50 15.37
C LEU A 218 31.11 -15.31 14.33
N SER A 219 30.41 -15.79 13.31
CA SER A 219 31.02 -16.60 12.24
C SER A 219 31.62 -15.73 11.13
N SER A 220 30.99 -14.64 10.77
CA SER A 220 31.43 -13.75 9.68
C SER A 220 32.60 -12.87 10.06
N GLY A 221 32.71 -12.49 11.34
CA GLY A 221 33.73 -11.59 11.86
C GLY A 221 33.69 -10.15 11.34
N SER A 222 32.68 -9.80 10.53
CA SER A 222 32.39 -8.43 10.07
C SER A 222 30.97 -8.37 9.50
N VAL A 223 30.40 -7.17 9.46
CA VAL A 223 29.25 -6.88 8.59
C VAL A 223 29.77 -6.80 7.14
N PRO A 224 29.13 -7.44 6.15
CA PRO A 224 29.53 -7.36 4.75
C PRO A 224 29.60 -5.94 4.20
N GLU A 225 30.55 -5.67 3.28
CA GLU A 225 30.74 -4.33 2.70
C GLU A 225 29.56 -3.87 1.83
N ASP A 226 28.77 -4.81 1.29
CA ASP A 226 27.57 -4.58 0.50
C ASP A 226 26.29 -4.48 1.36
N CYS A 227 26.41 -4.40 2.70
CA CYS A 227 25.28 -4.26 3.59
C CYS A 227 24.72 -2.83 3.53
N ASP A 228 23.61 -2.64 2.84
CA ASP A 228 22.87 -1.37 2.80
C ASP A 228 22.01 -1.18 4.06
N LEU A 229 21.54 -2.27 4.67
CA LEU A 229 20.71 -2.27 5.87
C LEU A 229 21.01 -3.49 6.74
N LEU A 230 21.24 -3.28 8.03
CA LEU A 230 21.30 -4.33 9.03
C LEU A 230 20.01 -4.33 9.87
N ILE A 231 19.31 -5.47 9.89
CA ILE A 231 18.10 -5.68 10.67
C ILE A 231 18.45 -6.52 11.90
N ILE A 232 18.13 -6.02 13.09
CA ILE A 232 18.26 -6.75 14.35
C ILE A 232 16.86 -6.92 14.92
N ASN A 233 16.28 -8.11 14.79
CA ASN A 233 14.87 -8.34 15.11
C ASN A 233 14.70 -9.08 16.42
N VAL A 234 14.44 -8.36 17.50
CA VAL A 234 14.11 -8.89 18.84
C VAL A 234 15.13 -9.94 19.33
N PRO A 235 16.39 -9.57 19.56
CA PRO A 235 17.38 -10.51 20.11
C PRO A 235 17.02 -10.89 21.55
N ALA A 236 16.93 -12.19 21.82
CA ALA A 236 16.67 -12.71 23.17
C ALA A 236 17.93 -12.74 24.05
N GLN A 237 19.10 -12.69 23.45
CA GLN A 237 20.41 -12.64 24.11
C GLN A 237 21.17 -11.40 23.63
N ASP A 238 21.93 -10.79 24.54
CA ASP A 238 22.74 -9.63 24.21
C ASP A 238 23.96 -10.01 23.37
N PHE A 239 24.41 -9.11 22.54
CA PHE A 239 25.58 -9.27 21.70
C PHE A 239 26.86 -9.23 22.52
N ALA A 240 27.84 -10.01 22.13
CA ALA A 240 29.10 -10.09 22.83
C ALA A 240 29.92 -8.80 22.73
N SER A 241 30.49 -8.39 23.85
CA SER A 241 31.30 -7.17 23.98
C SER A 241 32.76 -7.50 24.34
N ALA A 242 33.55 -6.47 24.60
CA ALA A 242 34.96 -6.58 24.89
C ALA A 242 35.30 -7.66 25.96
N GLY A 243 36.19 -8.55 25.60
CA GLY A 243 36.61 -9.72 26.44
C GLY A 243 36.03 -11.06 25.99
N ALA A 244 35.07 -11.07 25.07
CA ALA A 244 34.62 -12.27 24.37
C ALA A 244 35.61 -12.68 23.28
N LEU A 245 35.44 -13.90 22.73
CA LEU A 245 36.27 -14.42 21.63
C LEU A 245 36.14 -13.55 20.37
N VAL A 246 34.91 -13.09 20.11
CA VAL A 246 34.58 -12.11 19.08
C VAL A 246 33.86 -10.96 19.80
N ASP A 247 34.29 -9.73 19.57
CA ASP A 247 33.63 -8.52 20.05
C ASP A 247 32.66 -8.00 19.02
N GLU A 248 31.43 -8.50 19.06
CA GLU A 248 30.38 -8.13 18.10
C GLU A 248 29.99 -6.67 18.19
N MET A 249 30.07 -6.08 19.39
CA MET A 249 29.82 -4.63 19.55
C MET A 249 30.86 -3.77 18.83
N SER A 250 32.11 -4.23 18.76
CA SER A 250 33.14 -3.58 17.94
C SER A 250 32.86 -3.72 16.44
N LEU A 251 32.33 -4.86 16.00
CA LEU A 251 31.93 -5.07 14.60
C LEU A 251 30.76 -4.15 14.23
N LEU A 252 29.72 -4.07 15.07
CA LEU A 252 28.58 -3.20 14.87
C LEU A 252 28.98 -1.70 14.85
N ARG A 253 29.85 -1.27 15.80
CA ARG A 253 30.38 0.10 15.80
C ARG A 253 31.22 0.40 14.59
N SER A 254 31.99 -0.56 14.09
CA SER A 254 32.77 -0.41 12.84
C SER A 254 31.87 -0.18 11.65
N TYR A 255 30.79 -0.95 11.53
CA TYR A 255 29.79 -0.79 10.50
C TYR A 255 29.11 0.60 10.58
N LEU A 256 28.66 0.99 11.77
CA LEU A 256 28.04 2.32 11.99
C LEU A 256 29.02 3.46 11.74
N SER A 257 30.30 3.32 12.12
CA SER A 257 31.31 4.36 11.85
C SER A 257 31.60 4.55 10.34
N ALA A 258 31.29 3.54 9.53
CA ALA A 258 31.38 3.60 8.07
C ALA A 258 30.09 4.11 7.39
N GLY A 259 29.11 4.59 8.17
CA GLY A 259 27.83 5.08 7.63
C GLY A 259 26.74 4.03 7.56
N GLY A 260 26.88 2.93 8.30
CA GLY A 260 25.94 1.81 8.32
C GLY A 260 24.55 2.21 8.80
N LYS A 261 23.55 1.47 8.37
CA LYS A 261 22.14 1.68 8.65
C LYS A 261 21.57 0.52 9.46
N VAL A 262 20.86 0.78 10.55
CA VAL A 262 20.33 -0.26 11.44
C VAL A 262 18.84 -0.06 11.71
N LEU A 263 18.06 -1.10 11.46
CA LEU A 263 16.69 -1.23 11.98
C LEU A 263 16.72 -2.19 13.16
N LEU A 264 16.45 -1.70 14.34
CA LEU A 264 16.44 -2.45 15.60
C LEU A 264 15.03 -2.54 16.17
N THR A 265 14.56 -3.75 16.41
CA THR A 265 13.41 -4.00 17.27
C THR A 265 13.88 -4.68 18.56
N THR A 266 13.31 -4.35 19.68
CA THR A 266 13.67 -4.96 20.98
C THR A 266 12.44 -5.29 21.80
N ASP A 267 12.50 -6.35 22.57
CA ASP A 267 11.44 -6.68 23.52
C ASP A 267 11.83 -6.22 24.94
N THR A 268 10.87 -5.68 25.65
CA THR A 268 11.05 -5.24 27.04
C THR A 268 11.31 -6.42 28.00
N TYR A 269 11.05 -7.64 27.58
CA TYR A 269 11.33 -8.87 28.34
C TYR A 269 12.81 -9.24 28.34
N TYR A 270 13.54 -8.91 27.27
CA TYR A 270 14.94 -9.24 27.12
C TYR A 270 15.85 -8.08 27.52
N ASN A 271 16.97 -8.41 28.15
CA ASN A 271 17.95 -7.42 28.60
C ASN A 271 19.15 -7.42 27.66
N THR A 272 19.35 -6.32 26.93
CA THR A 272 20.40 -6.17 25.91
C THR A 272 21.27 -4.93 26.17
N PRO A 273 21.98 -4.86 27.31
CA PRO A 273 22.69 -3.64 27.73
C PRO A 273 23.83 -3.23 26.77
N ASN A 274 24.43 -4.17 26.04
CA ASN A 274 25.46 -3.84 25.05
C ASN A 274 24.87 -3.16 23.82
N LEU A 275 23.72 -3.64 23.32
CA LEU A 275 22.96 -2.95 22.26
C LEU A 275 22.44 -1.60 22.72
N ASP A 276 21.90 -1.53 23.93
CA ASP A 276 21.43 -0.27 24.52
C ASP A 276 22.55 0.77 24.62
N ALA A 277 23.79 0.32 24.93
CA ALA A 277 24.94 1.22 24.96
C ALA A 277 25.29 1.77 23.55
N VAL A 278 25.11 0.99 22.49
CA VAL A 278 25.29 1.48 21.12
C VAL A 278 24.17 2.46 20.75
N MET A 279 22.91 2.18 21.11
CA MET A 279 21.81 3.11 20.86
C MET A 279 21.98 4.43 21.64
N ALA A 280 22.56 4.37 22.83
CA ALA A 280 22.88 5.58 23.62
C ALA A 280 23.93 6.49 22.92
N GLU A 281 24.82 5.93 22.08
CA GLU A 281 25.74 6.70 21.23
C GLU A 281 24.99 7.52 20.16
N PHE A 282 23.75 7.09 19.81
CA PHE A 282 22.80 7.78 18.95
C PHE A 282 21.76 8.60 19.74
N GLY A 283 21.99 8.86 21.01
CA GLY A 283 21.09 9.64 21.84
C GLY A 283 19.78 8.96 22.21
N LEU A 284 19.68 7.64 21.98
CA LEU A 284 18.48 6.84 22.24
C LEU A 284 18.70 5.98 23.49
N THR A 285 17.89 6.14 24.53
CA THR A 285 17.98 5.34 25.76
C THR A 285 16.62 4.79 26.15
N ARG A 286 16.57 3.57 26.72
CA ARG A 286 15.33 3.03 27.26
C ARG A 286 14.83 3.86 28.42
N ALA A 287 13.54 4.18 28.40
CA ALA A 287 12.85 4.66 29.59
C ALA A 287 12.53 3.48 30.51
N GLU A 288 12.46 3.73 31.81
CA GLU A 288 12.10 2.68 32.77
C GLU A 288 10.61 2.31 32.71
N GLY A 289 10.31 1.05 32.97
CA GLY A 289 8.95 0.52 33.09
C GLY A 289 8.30 0.11 31.77
N LEU A 290 7.02 -0.17 31.83
CA LEU A 290 6.19 -0.60 30.70
C LEU A 290 5.08 0.43 30.46
N VAL A 291 4.91 0.85 29.22
CA VAL A 291 3.97 1.92 28.89
C VAL A 291 2.52 1.40 28.89
N VAL A 292 1.66 2.15 29.54
CA VAL A 292 0.22 1.96 29.64
C VAL A 292 -0.46 3.24 29.16
N GLU A 293 -1.45 3.11 28.30
CA GLU A 293 -2.19 4.23 27.74
C GLU A 293 -3.41 4.56 28.60
N GLY A 294 -3.59 5.84 28.91
CA GLY A 294 -4.74 6.33 29.67
C GLY A 294 -5.90 6.83 28.82
N ASP A 295 -5.65 7.15 27.54
CA ASP A 295 -6.69 7.56 26.59
C ASP A 295 -7.23 6.37 25.82
N SER A 296 -8.53 6.14 25.97
CA SER A 296 -9.24 5.00 25.33
C SER A 296 -9.24 5.02 23.79
N GLY A 297 -8.87 6.14 23.18
CA GLY A 297 -8.68 6.25 21.72
C GLY A 297 -7.34 5.72 21.23
N HIS A 298 -6.37 5.50 22.14
CA HIS A 298 -4.99 5.17 21.81
C HIS A 298 -4.56 3.77 22.27
N PHE A 299 -5.52 2.90 22.56
CA PHE A 299 -5.26 1.48 22.85
C PHE A 299 -6.39 0.57 22.39
N MET A 300 -6.10 -0.70 22.21
CA MET A 300 -7.13 -1.70 21.91
C MET A 300 -8.07 -1.90 23.10
N ASN A 301 -9.36 -1.89 22.81
CA ASN A 301 -10.40 -1.96 23.83
C ASN A 301 -10.19 -3.11 24.84
N GLY A 302 -10.05 -2.73 26.11
CA GLY A 302 -9.82 -3.64 27.23
C GLY A 302 -8.35 -3.98 27.52
N TYR A 303 -7.39 -3.48 26.70
CA TYR A 303 -5.97 -3.78 26.83
C TYR A 303 -5.12 -2.49 26.74
N PRO A 304 -5.01 -1.68 27.81
CA PRO A 304 -4.35 -0.37 27.77
C PRO A 304 -2.82 -0.44 27.58
N TYR A 305 -2.23 -1.62 27.57
CA TYR A 305 -0.84 -1.92 27.19
C TYR A 305 -0.71 -2.45 25.75
N TYR A 306 -1.79 -2.44 24.97
CA TYR A 306 -1.82 -2.66 23.52
C TYR A 306 -2.05 -1.32 22.84
N LEU A 307 -0.94 -0.62 22.61
CA LEU A 307 -0.90 0.79 22.28
C LEU A 307 -1.19 1.01 20.80
N LEU A 308 -1.95 2.05 20.51
CA LEU A 308 -2.18 2.58 19.15
C LEU A 308 -1.59 3.99 19.10
N PRO A 309 -0.26 4.13 18.95
CA PRO A 309 0.41 5.42 19.00
C PRO A 309 0.09 6.30 17.80
N ASP A 310 0.32 7.59 17.98
CA ASP A 310 0.28 8.58 16.92
C ASP A 310 1.59 8.61 16.14
N TYR A 311 1.48 8.78 14.81
CA TYR A 311 2.62 9.15 14.00
C TYR A 311 3.04 10.59 14.27
N THR A 312 4.33 10.81 14.33
CA THR A 312 4.90 12.15 14.39
C THR A 312 5.12 12.73 12.99
N SER A 313 5.61 13.98 12.94
CA SER A 313 6.01 14.63 11.69
C SER A 313 7.49 14.97 11.77
N PRO A 314 8.39 13.99 11.63
CA PRO A 314 9.82 14.21 11.73
C PRO A 314 10.30 15.15 10.61
N THR A 315 11.33 15.95 10.90
CA THR A 315 11.86 16.98 9.98
C THR A 315 13.13 16.57 9.27
N GLU A 316 13.91 15.67 9.89
CA GLU A 316 15.25 15.28 9.42
C GLU A 316 15.28 13.92 8.71
N THR A 317 14.15 13.19 8.72
CA THR A 317 14.07 11.83 8.14
C THR A 317 12.93 11.68 7.18
N THR A 318 13.15 10.81 6.19
CA THR A 318 12.12 10.30 5.27
C THR A 318 11.54 8.96 5.74
N ALA A 319 11.85 8.52 6.97
CA ALA A 319 11.44 7.20 7.49
C ALA A 319 9.92 6.94 7.44
N LEU A 320 9.12 8.00 7.50
CA LEU A 320 7.66 7.92 7.33
C LEU A 320 7.19 8.24 5.91
N GLU A 321 8.10 8.59 5.00
CA GLU A 321 7.77 8.81 3.60
C GLU A 321 7.39 7.48 2.96
N GLY A 322 6.20 7.40 2.37
CA GLY A 322 5.67 6.15 1.83
C GLY A 322 5.01 5.21 2.86
N VAL A 323 4.94 5.60 4.13
CA VAL A 323 4.10 4.93 5.13
C VAL A 323 2.70 5.51 5.09
N ASP A 324 1.68 4.65 5.01
CA ASP A 324 0.29 5.09 5.17
C ASP A 324 0.02 5.40 6.65
N THR A 325 0.24 6.66 7.03
CA THR A 325 0.06 7.14 8.41
C THR A 325 -1.42 7.23 8.83
N SER A 326 -2.37 6.95 7.93
CA SER A 326 -3.78 6.80 8.29
C SER A 326 -4.08 5.44 8.94
N ARG A 327 -3.18 4.46 8.80
CA ARG A 327 -3.30 3.14 9.41
C ARG A 327 -2.70 3.15 10.81
N HIS A 328 -3.43 2.57 11.75
CA HIS A 328 -2.89 2.39 13.08
C HIS A 328 -1.76 1.37 13.09
N VAL A 329 -0.79 1.62 13.98
CA VAL A 329 0.25 0.66 14.37
C VAL A 329 -0.12 0.13 15.75
N LEU A 330 0.06 -1.16 15.99
CA LEU A 330 -0.19 -1.79 17.27
C LEU A 330 1.12 -2.18 17.94
N LEU A 331 1.45 -1.57 19.07
CA LEU A 331 2.58 -1.94 19.89
C LEU A 331 2.11 -2.59 21.18
N GLN A 332 2.43 -3.87 21.34
CA GLN A 332 2.03 -4.64 22.52
C GLN A 332 3.17 -4.66 23.53
N MET A 333 2.89 -4.27 24.78
CA MET A 333 3.85 -4.31 25.87
C MET A 333 5.13 -3.48 25.57
N ALA A 334 4.97 -2.31 25.01
CA ALA A 334 6.10 -1.46 24.60
C ALA A 334 6.71 -0.71 25.77
N GLN A 335 7.96 -0.29 25.60
CA GLN A 335 8.71 0.55 26.51
C GLN A 335 9.08 1.87 25.83
N GLY A 336 9.14 2.93 26.60
CA GLY A 336 9.51 4.25 26.09
C GLY A 336 10.99 4.33 25.67
N ILE A 337 11.28 5.27 24.78
CA ILE A 337 12.62 5.68 24.36
C ILE A 337 12.78 7.16 24.73
N THR A 338 13.85 7.49 25.45
CA THR A 338 14.23 8.87 25.74
C THR A 338 15.22 9.34 24.68
N LEU A 339 14.96 10.49 24.08
CA LEU A 339 15.79 11.11 23.05
C LEU A 339 16.67 12.19 23.66
N THR A 340 17.95 12.17 23.33
CA THR A 340 18.93 13.17 23.77
C THR A 340 19.78 13.62 22.58
N GLU A 341 19.65 14.86 22.19
CA GLU A 341 20.49 15.45 21.12
C GLU A 341 21.93 15.64 21.62
N THR A 342 22.88 15.40 20.71
CA THR A 342 24.31 15.66 20.93
C THR A 342 24.88 16.42 19.74
N GLU A 343 26.16 16.87 19.83
CA GLU A 343 26.76 17.75 18.82
C GLU A 343 26.73 17.17 17.38
N ASN A 344 26.77 15.83 17.24
CA ASN A 344 26.81 15.16 15.94
C ASN A 344 25.64 14.18 15.74
N VAL A 345 24.64 14.19 16.58
CA VAL A 345 23.50 13.27 16.50
C VAL A 345 22.20 14.04 16.59
N THR A 346 21.36 13.85 15.59
CA THR A 346 19.95 14.25 15.61
C THR A 346 19.10 13.02 15.93
N ALA A 347 18.08 13.20 16.78
CA ALA A 347 17.16 12.13 17.15
C ALA A 347 15.71 12.64 17.09
N GLU A 348 14.83 11.90 16.42
CA GLU A 348 13.44 12.26 16.22
C GLU A 348 12.52 11.10 16.58
N ALA A 349 11.38 11.43 17.19
CA ALA A 349 10.32 10.44 17.42
C ALA A 349 9.62 10.10 16.10
N LEU A 350 9.27 8.82 15.90
CA LEU A 350 8.43 8.35 14.81
C LEU A 350 7.02 7.98 15.27
N LEU A 351 6.93 7.37 16.45
CA LEU A 351 5.67 6.99 17.08
C LEU A 351 5.66 7.47 18.53
N THR A 352 4.56 8.08 18.95
CA THR A 352 4.39 8.60 20.32
C THR A 352 3.04 8.21 20.91
N THR A 353 2.99 8.08 22.23
CA THR A 353 1.74 7.93 22.97
C THR A 353 1.01 9.25 23.13
N SER A 354 -0.23 9.20 23.63
CA SER A 354 -0.93 10.39 24.12
C SER A 354 -0.29 10.97 25.40
N ASP A 355 -0.69 12.20 25.75
CA ASP A 355 -0.30 12.84 27.01
C ASP A 355 -0.87 12.14 28.26
N ALA A 356 -1.88 11.27 28.08
CA ALA A 356 -2.51 10.52 29.16
C ALA A 356 -1.78 9.21 29.52
N ALA A 357 -0.78 8.82 28.72
CA ALA A 357 0.01 7.62 28.96
C ALA A 357 0.89 7.75 30.20
N TYR A 358 1.23 6.62 30.79
CA TYR A 358 2.20 6.52 31.89
C TYR A 358 2.99 5.23 31.79
N SER A 359 4.20 5.22 32.32
CA SER A 359 5.05 4.03 32.37
C SER A 359 4.96 3.39 33.76
N LYS A 360 4.55 2.12 33.77
CA LYS A 360 4.49 1.29 34.98
C LYS A 360 5.90 0.90 35.41
N ALA A 361 6.39 1.48 36.51
CA ALA A 361 7.72 1.18 37.05
C ALA A 361 7.93 -0.31 37.37
N ALA A 362 6.88 -1.03 37.70
CA ALA A 362 6.92 -2.48 37.92
C ALA A 362 7.12 -3.31 36.65
N GLY A 363 7.00 -2.71 35.47
CA GLY A 363 7.17 -3.42 34.19
C GLY A 363 6.27 -4.65 34.07
N TYR A 364 6.82 -5.80 33.73
CA TYR A 364 6.07 -7.07 33.62
C TYR A 364 5.55 -7.61 34.99
N GLU A 365 6.08 -7.11 36.11
CA GLU A 365 5.60 -7.49 37.44
C GLU A 365 4.38 -6.67 37.89
N MET A 366 3.83 -5.81 37.03
CA MET A 366 2.64 -5.02 37.35
C MET A 366 1.46 -5.91 37.69
N THR A 367 0.76 -5.57 38.76
CA THR A 367 -0.46 -6.28 39.21
C THR A 367 -1.73 -5.53 38.88
N THR A 368 -1.60 -4.27 38.49
CA THR A 368 -2.70 -3.40 38.05
C THR A 368 -2.23 -2.52 36.90
N VAL A 369 -3.16 -2.23 36.00
CA VAL A 369 -2.94 -1.24 34.92
C VAL A 369 -3.24 0.19 35.36
N GLU A 370 -3.79 0.41 36.56
CA GLU A 370 -4.01 1.75 37.05
C GLU A 370 -2.69 2.41 37.46
N LYS A 371 -2.61 3.73 37.30
CA LYS A 371 -1.43 4.50 37.67
C LYS A 371 -1.20 4.46 39.17
N GLU A 372 0.02 4.20 39.58
CA GLU A 372 0.47 4.12 40.98
C GLU A 372 1.57 5.13 41.29
N ASP A 373 1.88 5.30 42.59
CA ASP A 373 2.99 6.12 43.02
C ASP A 373 4.32 5.52 42.51
N GLY A 374 5.12 6.31 41.81
CA GLY A 374 6.38 5.91 41.22
C GLY A 374 6.29 5.66 39.70
N ASP A 375 5.07 5.60 39.13
CA ASP A 375 4.88 5.56 37.69
C ASP A 375 5.18 6.94 37.06
N THR A 376 5.82 6.96 35.91
CA THR A 376 6.23 8.16 35.18
C THR A 376 5.15 8.59 34.20
N ASP A 377 4.85 9.89 34.13
CA ASP A 377 3.92 10.46 33.14
C ASP A 377 4.53 10.52 31.75
N GLY A 378 3.67 10.30 30.71
CA GLY A 378 3.97 10.49 29.31
C GLY A 378 3.96 11.96 28.85
N PRO A 379 4.03 12.21 27.56
CA PRO A 379 4.03 11.21 26.49
C PRO A 379 5.36 10.45 26.35
N PHE A 380 5.33 9.27 25.71
CA PHE A 380 6.50 8.44 25.45
C PHE A 380 6.73 8.25 23.96
N THR A 381 7.99 8.34 23.53
CA THR A 381 8.40 7.86 22.22
C THR A 381 8.53 6.34 22.25
N LEU A 382 7.93 5.66 21.30
CA LEU A 382 7.93 4.19 21.22
C LEU A 382 8.76 3.68 20.03
N ALA A 383 8.94 4.50 19.02
CA ALA A 383 9.85 4.31 17.89
C ALA A 383 10.57 5.63 17.61
N ALA A 384 11.87 5.55 17.38
CA ALA A 384 12.72 6.71 17.17
C ALA A 384 13.69 6.48 16.02
N TYR A 385 13.97 7.54 15.27
CA TYR A 385 15.04 7.63 14.29
C TYR A 385 16.18 8.46 14.88
N ALA A 386 17.42 8.08 14.61
CA ALA A 386 18.56 8.92 14.91
C ALA A 386 19.63 8.81 13.81
N ARG A 387 20.31 9.92 13.56
CA ARG A 387 21.38 10.03 12.55
C ARG A 387 22.62 10.66 13.17
N ASN A 388 23.75 10.05 12.91
CA ASN A 388 25.05 10.64 13.20
C ASN A 388 25.54 11.40 11.96
N THR A 389 25.56 12.74 12.02
CA THR A 389 25.89 13.61 10.91
C THR A 389 27.37 13.59 10.52
N ALA A 390 28.25 13.06 11.37
CA ALA A 390 29.67 12.93 11.07
C ALA A 390 30.00 11.63 10.30
N THR A 391 29.28 10.56 10.56
CA THR A 391 29.47 9.25 9.91
C THR A 391 28.43 8.93 8.86
N GLU A 392 27.34 9.66 8.81
CA GLU A 392 26.14 9.40 8.00
C GLU A 392 25.41 8.09 8.41
N ALA A 393 25.76 7.52 9.58
CA ALA A 393 25.06 6.37 10.13
C ALA A 393 23.65 6.76 10.59
N GLU A 394 22.71 5.86 10.35
CA GLU A 394 21.32 6.03 10.74
C GLU A 394 20.80 4.81 11.48
N VAL A 395 19.98 5.04 12.47
CA VAL A 395 19.34 3.97 13.22
C VAL A 395 17.86 4.26 13.40
N ILE A 396 17.03 3.23 13.27
CA ILE A 396 15.65 3.26 13.73
C ILE A 396 15.53 2.21 14.83
N TRP A 397 15.05 2.62 15.98
CA TRP A 397 14.79 1.74 17.11
C TRP A 397 13.32 1.73 17.45
N ILE A 398 12.71 0.54 17.45
CA ILE A 398 11.33 0.27 17.85
C ILE A 398 11.38 -0.60 19.11
N ASN A 399 10.94 -0.06 20.25
CA ASN A 399 11.04 -0.78 21.51
C ASN A 399 9.74 -1.54 21.83
N CYS A 400 9.48 -2.54 20.97
CA CYS A 400 8.34 -3.46 21.06
C CYS A 400 8.66 -4.78 20.36
N GLY A 401 8.56 -5.90 21.05
CA GLY A 401 8.92 -7.22 20.55
C GLY A 401 7.88 -7.85 19.60
N ASN A 402 6.63 -7.39 19.63
CA ASN A 402 5.54 -7.95 18.81
C ASN A 402 5.24 -7.14 17.55
N MET A 403 6.19 -6.32 17.11
CA MET A 403 5.99 -5.47 15.93
C MET A 403 5.92 -6.30 14.64
N ASP A 404 6.83 -7.27 14.49
CA ASP A 404 6.85 -8.24 13.40
C ASP A 404 6.14 -9.53 13.84
N ASN A 405 4.82 -9.62 13.63
CA ASN A 405 4.01 -10.76 14.03
C ASN A 405 2.86 -11.00 13.06
N GLU A 406 2.78 -12.20 12.48
CA GLU A 406 1.74 -12.57 11.50
C GLU A 406 0.31 -12.38 12.01
N SER A 407 0.06 -12.75 13.28
CA SER A 407 -1.28 -12.57 13.87
C SER A 407 -1.62 -11.11 14.10
N ALA A 408 -0.62 -10.28 14.42
CA ALA A 408 -0.81 -8.83 14.54
C ALA A 408 -1.10 -8.20 13.18
N TYR A 409 -0.43 -8.62 12.12
CA TYR A 409 -0.65 -8.14 10.75
C TYR A 409 -2.07 -8.40 10.24
N GLN A 410 -2.67 -9.53 10.61
CA GLN A 410 -4.06 -9.83 10.28
C GLN A 410 -5.07 -8.87 10.93
N VAL A 411 -4.73 -8.30 12.09
CA VAL A 411 -5.60 -7.38 12.83
C VAL A 411 -5.24 -5.93 12.53
N VAL A 412 -3.93 -5.62 12.46
CA VAL A 412 -3.39 -4.27 12.23
C VAL A 412 -2.30 -4.36 11.15
N PRO A 413 -2.67 -4.34 9.87
CA PRO A 413 -1.72 -4.39 8.75
C PRO A 413 -0.70 -3.23 8.76
N GLY A 414 -1.00 -2.14 9.45
CA GLY A 414 -0.12 -0.98 9.62
C GLY A 414 1.26 -1.31 10.22
N ASN A 415 1.37 -2.38 11.01
CA ASN A 415 2.66 -2.82 11.54
C ASN A 415 3.64 -3.22 10.43
N CYS A 416 3.17 -4.02 9.48
CA CYS A 416 4.02 -4.44 8.34
C CYS A 416 4.41 -3.24 7.47
N THR A 417 3.46 -2.36 7.12
CA THR A 417 3.74 -1.17 6.31
C THR A 417 4.68 -0.20 7.01
N PHE A 418 4.61 -0.08 8.34
CA PHE A 418 5.53 0.74 9.11
C PHE A 418 6.97 0.18 9.08
N LEU A 419 7.13 -1.12 9.37
CA LEU A 419 8.45 -1.79 9.32
C LEU A 419 9.05 -1.73 7.91
N GLN A 420 8.24 -2.01 6.89
CA GLN A 420 8.64 -1.92 5.49
C GLN A 420 9.09 -0.50 5.12
N GLY A 421 8.32 0.53 5.51
CA GLY A 421 8.66 1.92 5.26
C GLY A 421 9.97 2.33 5.95
N CYS A 422 10.17 1.97 7.22
CA CYS A 422 11.40 2.20 7.97
C CYS A 422 12.61 1.53 7.29
N ALA A 423 12.48 0.26 6.92
CA ALA A 423 13.56 -0.48 6.26
C ALA A 423 13.91 0.11 4.89
N SER A 424 12.90 0.46 4.09
CA SER A 424 13.08 1.06 2.77
C SER A 424 13.74 2.43 2.84
N SER A 425 13.34 3.25 3.81
CA SER A 425 13.94 4.57 4.06
C SER A 425 15.43 4.43 4.42
N LEU A 426 15.76 3.57 5.37
CA LEU A 426 17.15 3.33 5.77
C LEU A 426 17.99 2.79 4.61
N ALA A 427 17.47 1.87 3.80
CA ALA A 427 18.15 1.32 2.65
C ALA A 427 18.28 2.31 1.47
N GLY A 428 17.73 3.53 1.59
CA GLY A 428 17.73 4.53 0.51
C GLY A 428 16.80 4.17 -0.65
N GLN A 429 15.80 3.32 -0.41
CA GLN A 429 14.76 2.96 -1.37
C GLN A 429 13.54 3.92 -1.29
N VAL A 430 13.79 5.18 -0.97
CA VAL A 430 12.77 6.23 -0.92
C VAL A 430 12.19 6.43 -2.32
N GLY A 431 10.94 6.07 -2.49
CA GLY A 431 10.27 6.02 -3.81
C GLY A 431 9.83 4.62 -4.21
N SER A 432 10.18 3.59 -3.43
CA SER A 432 9.58 2.28 -3.52
C SER A 432 8.08 2.42 -3.16
N VAL A 433 7.25 1.94 -4.06
CA VAL A 433 5.85 2.35 -4.11
C VAL A 433 5.02 1.54 -3.13
N LEU A 434 4.66 2.12 -2.00
CA LEU A 434 3.58 1.58 -1.17
C LEU A 434 2.25 1.82 -1.89
N ILE A 435 1.65 0.76 -2.38
CA ILE A 435 0.34 0.79 -3.02
C ILE A 435 -0.58 -0.13 -2.22
N ASP A 436 -1.66 0.44 -1.74
CA ASP A 436 -2.65 -0.33 -1.00
C ASP A 436 -3.36 -1.35 -1.86
N SER A 437 -3.65 -2.51 -1.27
CA SER A 437 -4.55 -3.49 -1.87
C SER A 437 -5.95 -2.91 -2.02
N LYS A 438 -6.60 -3.17 -3.15
CA LYS A 438 -7.92 -2.63 -3.47
C LYS A 438 -9.03 -3.62 -3.11
N ALA A 439 -10.03 -3.19 -2.34
CA ALA A 439 -11.17 -4.03 -2.01
C ALA A 439 -11.95 -4.40 -3.28
N LEU A 440 -12.23 -5.69 -3.47
CA LEU A 440 -13.02 -6.20 -4.60
C LEU A 440 -14.52 -6.03 -4.37
N GLU A 441 -14.97 -6.05 -3.13
CA GLU A 441 -16.35 -5.85 -2.76
C GLU A 441 -16.65 -4.36 -2.64
N ALA A 442 -17.69 -3.90 -3.31
CA ALA A 442 -18.21 -2.57 -3.08
C ALA A 442 -18.71 -2.47 -1.63
N ALA A 443 -18.29 -1.47 -0.90
CA ALA A 443 -18.86 -1.20 0.40
C ALA A 443 -20.38 -1.04 0.24
N PRO A 444 -21.20 -1.62 1.14
CA PRO A 444 -22.64 -1.46 1.05
C PRO A 444 -22.97 0.03 1.12
N ILE A 445 -23.69 0.55 0.11
CA ILE A 445 -24.11 1.94 0.08
C ILE A 445 -24.99 2.20 1.30
N SER A 446 -24.42 2.74 2.35
CA SER A 446 -25.16 3.15 3.54
C SER A 446 -25.80 4.51 3.28
N VAL A 447 -27.06 4.50 2.87
CA VAL A 447 -27.84 5.72 2.72
C VAL A 447 -28.50 6.02 4.06
N SER A 448 -28.13 7.13 4.71
CA SER A 448 -28.82 7.54 5.93
C SER A 448 -30.30 7.79 5.65
N SER A 449 -31.16 7.59 6.64
CA SER A 449 -32.60 7.82 6.51
C SER A 449 -32.93 9.24 6.02
N ALA A 450 -32.12 10.24 6.37
CA ALA A 450 -32.26 11.61 5.90
C ALA A 450 -31.91 11.72 4.39
N GLN A 451 -30.85 11.10 3.93
CA GLN A 451 -30.48 11.06 2.51
C GLN A 451 -31.51 10.29 1.68
N ALA A 452 -32.01 9.16 2.19
CA ALA A 452 -33.07 8.38 1.54
C ALA A 452 -34.35 9.21 1.38
N ALA A 453 -34.73 10.01 2.39
CA ALA A 453 -35.89 10.90 2.33
C ALA A 453 -35.69 12.00 1.28
N VAL A 454 -34.51 12.61 1.20
CA VAL A 454 -34.20 13.66 0.19
C VAL A 454 -34.20 13.06 -1.21
N LEU A 455 -33.57 11.90 -1.44
CA LEU A 455 -33.58 11.21 -2.74
C LEU A 455 -35.01 10.82 -3.13
N GLY A 456 -35.80 10.29 -2.20
CA GLY A 456 -37.21 10.00 -2.42
C GLY A 456 -38.03 11.24 -2.83
N LEU A 457 -37.84 12.38 -2.14
CA LEU A 457 -38.47 13.63 -2.50
C LEU A 457 -38.10 14.08 -3.92
N VAL A 458 -36.85 14.02 -4.29
CA VAL A 458 -36.35 14.45 -5.61
C VAL A 458 -36.90 13.55 -6.72
N PHE A 459 -36.69 12.23 -6.60
CA PHE A 459 -37.02 11.31 -7.70
C PHE A 459 -38.48 10.89 -7.76
N ILE A 460 -39.20 10.83 -6.63
CA ILE A 460 -40.60 10.39 -6.60
C ILE A 460 -41.55 11.56 -6.76
N LEU A 461 -41.20 12.77 -6.27
CA LEU A 461 -42.09 13.91 -6.28
C LEU A 461 -41.66 15.02 -7.25
N LEU A 462 -40.45 15.56 -7.09
CA LEU A 462 -40.02 16.75 -7.84
C LEU A 462 -39.80 16.46 -9.33
N LEU A 463 -39.13 15.38 -9.67
CA LEU A 463 -38.84 15.03 -11.07
C LEU A 463 -40.14 14.73 -11.88
N PRO A 464 -41.08 13.89 -11.41
CA PRO A 464 -42.34 13.67 -12.10
C PRO A 464 -43.19 14.94 -12.18
N ALA A 465 -43.22 15.75 -11.12
CA ALA A 465 -43.95 17.02 -11.14
C ALA A 465 -43.39 18.00 -12.19
N ALA A 466 -42.07 18.11 -12.30
CA ALA A 466 -41.40 18.94 -13.31
C ALA A 466 -41.71 18.44 -14.74
N LEU A 467 -41.69 17.12 -14.96
CA LEU A 467 -42.07 16.54 -16.26
C LEU A 467 -43.54 16.79 -16.62
N LEU A 468 -44.44 16.65 -15.65
CA LEU A 468 -45.87 16.97 -15.86
C LEU A 468 -46.07 18.45 -16.15
N ALA A 469 -45.40 19.36 -15.43
CA ALA A 469 -45.45 20.80 -15.68
C ALA A 469 -44.93 21.15 -17.08
N ALA A 470 -43.80 20.58 -17.49
CA ALA A 470 -43.23 20.74 -18.83
C ALA A 470 -44.20 20.24 -19.91
N GLY A 471 -44.79 19.05 -19.70
CA GLY A 471 -45.82 18.50 -20.59
C GLY A 471 -47.06 19.42 -20.71
N ALA A 472 -47.56 19.95 -19.59
CA ALA A 472 -48.67 20.89 -19.57
C ALA A 472 -48.35 22.17 -20.34
N VAL A 473 -47.17 22.75 -20.14
CA VAL A 473 -46.70 23.94 -20.88
C VAL A 473 -46.69 23.68 -22.39
N VAL A 474 -46.15 22.55 -22.83
CA VAL A 474 -46.10 22.16 -24.24
C VAL A 474 -47.52 22.03 -24.82
N VAL A 475 -48.44 21.39 -24.10
CA VAL A 475 -49.84 21.24 -24.54
C VAL A 475 -50.54 22.61 -24.65
N ILE A 476 -50.34 23.51 -23.67
CA ILE A 476 -50.94 24.87 -23.69
C ILE A 476 -50.39 25.70 -24.86
N LEU A 477 -49.07 25.65 -25.08
CA LEU A 477 -48.43 26.35 -26.20
C LEU A 477 -48.91 25.82 -27.56
N ARG A 478 -49.15 24.52 -27.67
CA ARG A 478 -49.64 23.86 -28.88
C ARG A 478 -51.13 24.18 -29.16
N ARG A 479 -51.93 24.39 -28.12
CA ARG A 479 -53.33 24.78 -28.25
C ARG A 479 -53.54 26.29 -28.56
N ARG A 480 -52.51 27.11 -28.33
CA ARG A 480 -52.53 28.54 -28.64
C ARG A 480 -52.03 28.90 -30.06
N LYS A 481 -51.50 27.92 -30.78
CA LYS A 481 -51.19 27.95 -32.22
C LYS A 481 -52.36 27.31 -33.01
#